data_e21823921e30c32f2c5dc99d2e040b2c
#
_entry.id   e21823921e30c32f2c5dc99d2e040b2c
#
_cell.length_a   1.000
_cell.length_b   1.000
_cell.length_c   1.000
_cell.angle_alpha   90.00
_cell.angle_beta   90.00
_cell.angle_gamma   90.00
#
_symmetry.space_group_name_H-M   'P 1'
#
loop_
_entity.id
_entity.type
_entity.pdbx_description
1 polymer ?
#
loop_
_entity_poly.entity_id
_entity_poly.type
_entity_poly.pdbx_seq_one_letter_code
_entity_poly.pdbx_strand_id
1 'polypeptide(L)' 'MREVKIFLGTIERVKDFVNAVTRLDCDMDIVSGRYVIDAKSIMGIFSVDLSKAVDLRIHAEGAEADKAMEVINPFIEK' A
#
# COMPACT_ATOMS: atom_id res chain seq x y z
N MET A 1 7.36 -7.44 10.30
CA MET A 1 6.26 -6.89 9.47
C MET A 1 5.79 -5.57 10.02
N ARG A 2 5.52 -4.61 9.16
CA ARG A 2 4.94 -3.33 9.54
C ARG A 2 3.56 -3.17 8.95
N GLU A 3 2.69 -2.49 9.70
CA GLU A 3 1.34 -2.22 9.25
C GLU A 3 1.02 -0.75 9.47
N VAL A 4 0.50 -0.09 8.43
CA VAL A 4 0.11 1.31 8.48
C VAL A 4 -1.18 1.51 7.74
N LYS A 5 -1.88 2.62 8.04
CA LYS A 5 -3.07 2.99 7.28
C LYS A 5 -2.69 3.95 6.17
N ILE A 6 -3.19 3.66 4.97
CA ILE A 6 -2.97 4.54 3.82
C ILE A 6 -4.33 4.96 3.24
N PHE A 7 -4.33 6.09 2.56
CA PHE A 7 -5.52 6.60 1.89
C PHE A 7 -5.19 6.87 0.43
N LEU A 8 -5.86 6.18 -0.47
CA LEU A 8 -5.61 6.33 -1.90
C LEU A 8 -6.61 7.29 -2.55
N GLY A 9 -7.89 7.09 -2.35
CA GLY A 9 -8.93 8.07 -2.70
C GLY A 9 -9.19 8.32 -4.18
N THR A 10 -8.16 8.37 -5.02
CA THR A 10 -8.30 8.68 -6.45
C THR A 10 -7.54 7.68 -7.29
N ILE A 11 -7.92 7.59 -8.57
CA ILE A 11 -7.24 6.72 -9.53
C ILE A 11 -5.77 7.13 -9.69
N GLU A 12 -5.49 8.43 -9.71
CA GLU A 12 -4.11 8.90 -9.85
C GLU A 12 -3.25 8.49 -8.66
N ARG A 13 -3.78 8.60 -7.44
CA ARG A 13 -3.04 8.18 -6.27
C ARG A 13 -2.77 6.68 -6.28
N VAL A 14 -3.71 5.87 -6.78
CA VAL A 14 -3.51 4.43 -6.93
C VAL A 14 -2.36 4.15 -7.89
N LYS A 15 -2.34 4.83 -9.03
CA LYS A 15 -1.26 4.68 -10.01
C LYS A 15 0.10 5.07 -9.42
N ASP A 16 0.15 6.20 -8.73
CA ASP A 16 1.38 6.67 -8.10
C ASP A 16 1.86 5.68 -7.04
N PHE A 17 0.93 5.17 -6.24
CA PHE A 17 1.23 4.20 -5.20
C PHE A 17 1.81 2.91 -5.81
N VAL A 18 1.15 2.35 -6.82
CA VAL A 18 1.61 1.12 -7.46
C VAL A 18 2.98 1.32 -8.10
N ASN A 19 3.19 2.45 -8.77
CA ASN A 19 4.49 2.77 -9.36
C ASN A 19 5.59 2.84 -8.30
N ALA A 20 5.27 3.43 -7.15
CA ALA A 20 6.24 3.58 -6.07
C ALA A 20 6.61 2.21 -5.46
N VAL A 21 5.60 1.39 -5.12
CA VAL A 21 5.86 0.12 -4.43
C VAL A 21 6.40 -0.97 -5.34
N THR A 22 6.15 -0.87 -6.65
CA THR A 22 6.66 -1.85 -7.62
C THR A 22 8.19 -1.88 -7.62
N ARG A 23 8.83 -0.80 -7.24
CA ARG A 23 10.29 -0.70 -7.18
C ARG A 23 10.88 -1.37 -5.94
N LEU A 24 10.04 -1.71 -4.98
CA LEU A 24 10.49 -2.35 -3.74
C LEU A 24 10.52 -3.86 -3.91
N ASP A 25 11.53 -4.49 -3.31
CA ASP A 25 11.69 -5.95 -3.40
C ASP A 25 10.84 -6.71 -2.39
N CYS A 26 10.35 -6.04 -1.37
CA CYS A 26 9.53 -6.70 -0.36
C CYS A 26 8.08 -6.83 -0.81
N ASP A 27 7.41 -7.84 -0.29
CA ASP A 27 5.99 -8.04 -0.54
C ASP A 27 5.16 -7.14 0.37
N MET A 28 4.03 -6.67 -0.15
CA MET A 28 3.10 -5.86 0.62
C MET A 28 1.68 -6.24 0.25
N ASP A 29 0.79 -6.20 1.25
CA ASP A 29 -0.62 -6.49 1.05
C ASP A 29 -1.47 -5.31 1.50
N ILE A 30 -2.54 -5.06 0.77
CA ILE A 30 -3.59 -4.13 1.18
C ILE A 30 -4.72 -4.97 1.80
N VAL A 31 -5.11 -4.60 3.01
CA VAL A 31 -6.20 -5.28 3.71
C VAL A 31 -7.37 -4.32 3.84
N SER A 32 -8.51 -4.72 3.28
CA SER A 32 -9.74 -3.95 3.33
C SER A 32 -10.88 -4.90 3.71
N GLY A 33 -11.30 -4.84 4.97
CA GLY A 33 -12.31 -5.75 5.48
C GLY A 33 -11.86 -7.20 5.36
N ARG A 34 -12.56 -7.97 4.53
CA ARG A 34 -12.26 -9.38 4.30
C ARG A 34 -11.21 -9.60 3.18
N TYR A 35 -10.88 -8.55 2.47
CA TYR A 35 -10.05 -8.66 1.28
C TYR A 35 -8.59 -8.43 1.63
N VAL A 36 -7.74 -9.31 1.14
CA VAL A 36 -6.28 -9.16 1.21
C VAL A 36 -5.79 -9.17 -0.22
N ILE A 37 -5.19 -8.07 -0.65
CA ILE A 37 -4.85 -7.83 -2.05
C ILE A 37 -3.38 -7.44 -2.14
N ASP A 38 -2.68 -7.97 -3.15
CA ASP A 38 -1.30 -7.59 -3.40
C ASP A 38 -1.23 -6.09 -3.70
N ALA A 39 -0.43 -5.35 -2.94
CA ALA A 39 -0.28 -3.90 -3.10
C ALA A 39 0.30 -3.52 -4.46
N LYS A 40 0.94 -4.46 -5.15
CA LYS A 40 1.49 -4.22 -6.49
C LYS A 40 0.50 -4.53 -7.61
N SER A 41 -0.71 -4.97 -7.27
CA SER A 41 -1.76 -5.30 -8.24
C SER A 41 -2.73 -4.13 -8.40
N ILE A 42 -2.56 -3.36 -9.47
CA ILE A 42 -3.42 -2.20 -9.71
C ILE A 42 -4.89 -2.61 -9.88
N MET A 43 -5.15 -3.72 -10.57
CA MET A 43 -6.52 -4.21 -10.78
C MET A 43 -7.15 -4.66 -9.48
N GLY A 44 -6.38 -5.33 -8.61
CA GLY A 44 -6.88 -5.74 -7.30
C GLY A 44 -7.26 -4.53 -6.44
N ILE A 45 -6.43 -3.49 -6.47
CA ILE A 45 -6.69 -2.28 -5.68
C ILE A 45 -7.99 -1.61 -6.12
N PHE A 46 -8.29 -1.59 -7.41
CA PHE A 46 -9.53 -1.00 -7.89
C PHE A 46 -10.78 -1.77 -7.46
N SER A 47 -10.64 -2.97 -6.94
CA SER A 47 -11.78 -3.75 -6.46
C SER A 47 -12.19 -3.41 -5.04
N VAL A 48 -11.40 -2.61 -4.32
CA VAL A 48 -11.73 -2.19 -2.96
C VAL A 48 -12.30 -0.77 -2.93
N ASP A 49 -12.93 -0.43 -1.81
CA ASP A 49 -13.50 0.91 -1.62
C ASP A 49 -12.39 1.91 -1.35
N LEU A 50 -12.06 2.74 -2.34
CA LEU A 50 -10.98 3.72 -2.24
C LEU A 50 -11.36 4.96 -1.46
N SER A 51 -12.65 5.13 -1.11
CA SER A 51 -13.10 6.29 -0.34
C SER A 51 -12.72 6.21 1.13
N LYS A 52 -12.22 5.07 1.57
CA LYS A 52 -11.83 4.83 2.96
C LYS A 52 -10.37 4.47 3.05
N ALA A 53 -9.77 4.74 4.20
CA ALA A 53 -8.42 4.28 4.49
C ALA A 53 -8.39 2.75 4.51
N VAL A 54 -7.28 2.19 4.08
CA VAL A 54 -7.04 0.75 4.10
C VAL A 54 -5.75 0.46 4.84
N ASP A 55 -5.61 -0.76 5.34
CA ASP A 55 -4.39 -1.17 6.01
C ASP A 55 -3.37 -1.67 4.97
N LEU A 56 -2.14 -1.25 5.11
CA LEU A 56 -1.03 -1.75 4.30
C LEU A 56 -0.12 -2.57 5.20
N ARG A 57 0.09 -3.83 4.82
CA ARG A 57 1.02 -4.72 5.53
C ARG A 57 2.28 -4.86 4.70
N ILE A 58 3.40 -4.47 5.30
CA ILE A 58 4.72 -4.52 4.67
C ILE A 58 5.44 -5.74 5.23
N HIS A 59 5.69 -6.73 4.39
CA HIS A 59 6.37 -7.97 4.77
C HIS A 59 7.88 -7.80 4.70
N ALA A 60 8.41 -6.96 5.60
CA ALA A 60 9.82 -6.66 5.66
C ALA A 60 10.20 -6.26 7.08
N GLU A 61 11.48 -6.33 7.39
CA GLU A 61 12.03 -5.97 8.70
C GLU A 61 13.23 -5.06 8.50
N GLY A 62 13.59 -4.33 9.56
CA GLY A 62 14.81 -3.52 9.59
C GLY A 62 14.86 -2.45 8.51
N ALA A 63 16.02 -2.35 7.86
CA ALA A 63 16.27 -1.31 6.85
C ALA A 63 15.34 -1.41 5.65
N GLU A 64 14.97 -2.63 5.26
CA GLU A 64 14.05 -2.83 4.15
C GLU A 64 12.67 -2.27 4.46
N ALA A 65 12.18 -2.50 5.69
CA ALA A 65 10.91 -1.94 6.13
C ALA A 65 10.98 -0.41 6.21
N ASP A 66 12.10 0.13 6.69
CA ASP A 66 12.28 1.58 6.77
C ASP A 66 12.26 2.22 5.38
N LYS A 67 12.91 1.59 4.41
CA LYS A 67 12.90 2.07 3.03
C LYS A 67 11.50 2.06 2.46
N ALA A 68 10.73 0.99 2.71
CA ALA A 68 9.35 0.91 2.26
C ALA A 68 8.50 2.01 2.88
N MET A 69 8.68 2.29 4.16
CA MET A 69 7.95 3.36 4.85
C MET A 69 8.23 4.72 4.23
N GLU A 70 9.48 5.00 3.85
CA GLU A 70 9.81 6.25 3.17
C GLU A 70 9.07 6.37 1.83
N VAL A 71 9.04 5.29 1.07
CA VAL A 71 8.41 5.29 -0.25
C VAL A 71 6.91 5.53 -0.15
N ILE A 72 6.24 4.92 0.83
CA ILE A 72 4.78 5.02 0.94
C ILE A 72 4.33 6.20 1.80
N ASN A 73 5.27 6.96 2.36
CA ASN A 73 4.93 8.07 3.26
C ASN A 73 3.90 9.06 2.69
N PRO A 74 3.95 9.45 1.39
CA PRO A 74 2.95 10.37 0.84
C PRO A 74 1.51 9.83 0.88
N PHE A 75 1.34 8.53 1.05
CA PHE A 75 0.03 7.89 1.03
C PHE A 75 -0.50 7.56 2.42
N ILE A 76 0.31 7.74 3.47
CA ILE A 76 -0.11 7.45 4.83
C ILE A 76 -1.25 8.39 5.23
N GLU A 77 -2.30 7.83 5.82
CA GLU A 77 -3.41 8.63 6.34
C GLU A 77 -2.94 9.50 7.50
N LYS A 78 -3.31 10.77 7.45
CA LYS A 78 -2.94 11.74 8.47
C LYS A 78 -4.14 12.20 9.26
#